data_49cea46579715ba63991605d840471c7
#
_entry.id   49cea46579715ba63991605d840471c7
#
_cell.length_a   1.000
_cell.length_b   1.000
_cell.length_c   1.000
_cell.angle_alpha   90.00
_cell.angle_beta   90.00
_cell.angle_gamma   90.00
#
_symmetry.space_group_name_H-M   'P 1'
#
loop_
_entity.id
_entity.type
_entity.pdbx_description
1 polymer ?
#
loop_
_entity_poly.entity_id
_entity_poly.type
_entity_poly.pdbx_seq_one_letter_code
_entity_poly.pdbx_strand_id
1 'polypeptide(L)' 'WNAVERAYESGISKEDFMQAYREFKTVLPSVGQEKKYGNQFEKESGYSLYKVLQEIKKSEKNKIFLGER' A
#
# COMPACT_ATOMS: atom_id res chain seq x y z
N TRP A 1 -3.46 7.14 -3.55
CA TRP A 1 -3.43 5.82 -4.16
C TRP A 1 -4.52 4.95 -3.56
N ASN A 2 -5.46 4.50 -4.40
CA ASN A 2 -6.68 3.85 -3.93
C ASN A 2 -6.45 2.60 -3.10
N ALA A 3 -5.49 1.78 -3.48
CA ALA A 3 -5.23 0.53 -2.76
C ALA A 3 -4.78 0.80 -1.33
N VAL A 4 -3.90 1.78 -1.13
CA VAL A 4 -3.43 2.15 0.19
C VAL A 4 -4.56 2.78 1.00
N GLU A 5 -5.33 3.66 0.38
CA GLU A 5 -6.48 4.28 1.05
C GLU A 5 -7.48 3.23 1.52
N ARG A 6 -7.79 2.26 0.68
CA ARG A 6 -8.71 1.19 1.04
C ARG A 6 -8.19 0.36 2.19
N ALA A 7 -6.88 0.10 2.21
CA ALA A 7 -6.27 -0.66 3.29
C ALA A 7 -6.43 0.03 4.64
N TYR A 8 -6.45 1.35 4.66
CA TYR A 8 -6.63 2.11 5.89
C TYR A 8 -8.09 2.37 6.23
N GLU A 9 -8.94 2.51 5.22
CA GLU A 9 -10.32 2.96 5.45
C GLU A 9 -11.31 1.83 5.58
N SER A 10 -11.24 0.83 4.71
CA SER A 10 -12.22 -0.26 4.72
C SER A 10 -11.59 -1.64 4.67
N GLY A 11 -10.29 -1.69 4.45
CA GLY A 11 -9.57 -2.96 4.28
C GLY A 11 -9.52 -3.38 2.83
N ILE A 12 -8.51 -4.17 2.50
CA ILE A 12 -8.30 -4.66 1.14
C ILE A 12 -7.73 -6.07 1.22
N SER A 13 -8.05 -6.92 0.24
CA SER A 13 -7.45 -8.24 0.19
C SER A 13 -5.99 -8.14 -0.22
N LYS A 14 -5.17 -9.10 0.26
CA LYS A 14 -3.76 -9.15 -0.12
C LYS A 14 -3.59 -9.20 -1.63
N GLU A 15 -4.39 -10.03 -2.29
CA GLU A 15 -4.28 -10.19 -3.74
C GLU A 15 -4.56 -8.88 -4.46
N ASP A 16 -5.62 -8.19 -4.06
CA ASP A 16 -5.98 -6.92 -4.67
C ASP A 16 -4.90 -5.88 -4.47
N PHE A 17 -4.35 -5.80 -3.26
CA PHE A 17 -3.29 -4.86 -2.99
C PHE A 17 -2.03 -5.19 -3.79
N MET A 18 -1.64 -6.46 -3.83
CA MET A 18 -0.44 -6.86 -4.56
C MET A 18 -0.59 -6.62 -6.05
N GLN A 19 -1.79 -6.81 -6.58
CA GLN A 19 -2.03 -6.52 -7.98
C GLN A 19 -1.86 -5.02 -8.28
N ALA A 20 -2.43 -4.18 -7.43
CA ALA A 20 -2.28 -2.73 -7.58
C ALA A 20 -0.82 -2.30 -7.43
N TYR A 21 -0.10 -2.91 -6.51
CA TYR A 21 1.31 -2.62 -6.30
C TYR A 21 2.15 -3.01 -7.51
N ARG A 22 1.87 -4.15 -8.13
CA ARG A 22 2.57 -4.57 -9.34
C ARG A 22 2.35 -3.59 -10.48
N GLU A 23 1.11 -3.13 -10.64
CA GLU A 23 0.80 -2.12 -11.66
C GLU A 23 1.56 -0.83 -11.40
N PHE A 24 1.62 -0.42 -10.15
CA PHE A 24 2.38 0.76 -9.75
C PHE A 24 3.86 0.61 -10.12
N LYS A 25 4.46 -0.54 -9.83
CA LYS A 25 5.87 -0.77 -10.15
C LYS A 25 6.13 -0.87 -11.64
N THR A 26 5.15 -1.31 -12.39
CA THR A 26 5.27 -1.36 -13.86
C THR A 26 5.36 0.04 -14.45
N VAL A 27 4.59 0.98 -13.89
CA VAL A 27 4.61 2.37 -14.33
C VAL A 27 5.88 3.08 -13.84
N LEU A 28 6.37 2.70 -12.66
CA LEU A 28 7.54 3.34 -12.03
C LEU A 28 8.67 2.33 -11.87
N PRO A 29 9.47 2.10 -12.92
CA PRO A 29 10.52 1.08 -12.87
C PRO A 29 11.67 1.42 -11.94
N SER A 30 11.82 2.68 -11.55
CA SER A 30 12.92 3.11 -10.70
C SER A 30 12.55 3.04 -9.22
N VAL A 31 13.42 2.41 -8.41
CA VAL A 31 13.24 2.35 -6.96
C VAL A 31 13.22 3.74 -6.35
N GLY A 32 14.04 4.64 -6.86
CA GLY A 32 14.07 6.02 -6.39
C GLY A 32 12.75 6.74 -6.58
N GLN A 33 12.12 6.53 -7.74
CA GLN A 33 10.81 7.13 -7.99
C GLN A 33 9.73 6.51 -7.13
N GLU A 34 9.80 5.21 -6.92
CA GLU A 34 8.85 4.53 -6.04
C GLU A 34 8.87 5.11 -4.64
N LYS A 35 10.07 5.31 -4.07
CA LYS A 35 10.21 5.92 -2.75
C LYS A 35 9.68 7.35 -2.72
N LYS A 36 9.98 8.11 -3.76
CA LYS A 36 9.55 9.50 -3.84
C LYS A 36 8.03 9.60 -3.84
N TYR A 37 7.36 8.81 -4.65
CA TYR A 37 5.90 8.83 -4.71
C TYR A 37 5.27 8.28 -3.43
N GLY A 38 5.85 7.24 -2.84
CA GLY A 38 5.37 6.70 -1.59
C GLY A 38 5.47 7.72 -0.46
N ASN A 39 6.58 8.43 -0.37
CA ASN A 39 6.77 9.47 0.65
C ASN A 39 5.82 10.63 0.45
N GLN A 40 5.63 11.05 -0.80
CA GLN A 40 4.72 12.13 -1.12
C GLN A 40 3.29 11.76 -0.76
N PHE A 41 2.87 10.55 -1.09
CA PHE A 41 1.55 10.06 -0.76
C PHE A 41 1.32 10.02 0.76
N GLU A 42 2.31 9.55 1.50
CA GLU A 42 2.24 9.51 2.95
C GLU A 42 2.10 10.91 3.54
N LYS A 43 2.84 11.87 2.99
CA LYS A 43 2.79 13.25 3.44
C LYS A 43 1.42 13.87 3.22
N GLU A 44 0.80 13.56 2.09
CA GLU A 44 -0.49 14.16 1.73
C GLU A 44 -1.67 13.49 2.42
N SER A 45 -1.66 12.18 2.54
CA SER A 45 -2.78 11.42 3.06
C SER A 45 -2.60 10.94 4.50
N GLY A 46 -1.37 10.87 4.97
CA GLY A 46 -1.06 10.28 6.26
C GLY A 46 -1.01 8.76 6.25
N TYR A 47 -1.17 8.15 5.09
CA TYR A 47 -1.15 6.70 4.94
C TYR A 47 0.20 6.24 4.38
N SER A 48 0.74 5.14 4.91
CA SER A 48 2.04 4.64 4.50
C SER A 48 1.91 3.37 3.66
N LEU A 49 2.40 3.43 2.43
CA LEU A 49 2.51 2.27 1.56
C LEU A 49 3.36 1.17 2.19
N TYR A 50 4.46 1.57 2.83
CA TYR A 50 5.39 0.59 3.41
C TYR A 50 4.78 -0.15 4.60
N LYS A 51 3.94 0.51 5.38
CA LYS A 51 3.24 -0.16 6.47
C LYS A 51 2.29 -1.22 5.95
N VAL A 52 1.58 -0.92 4.87
CA VAL A 52 0.69 -1.90 4.25
C VAL A 52 1.49 -3.12 3.77
N LEU A 53 2.62 -2.87 3.12
CA LEU A 53 3.48 -3.96 2.65
C LEU A 53 3.99 -4.81 3.80
N GLN A 54 4.38 -4.19 4.90
CA GLN A 54 4.83 -4.91 6.08
C GLN A 54 3.72 -5.77 6.67
N GLU A 55 2.51 -5.24 6.74
CA GLU A 55 1.37 -6.00 7.24
C GLU A 55 1.06 -7.20 6.36
N ILE A 56 1.18 -7.04 5.04
CA ILE A 56 0.99 -8.14 4.11
C ILE A 56 2.00 -9.26 4.38
N LYS A 57 3.25 -8.90 4.65
CA LYS A 57 4.29 -9.89 4.93
C LYS A 57 4.10 -10.57 6.28
N LYS A 58 3.59 -9.85 7.27
CA LYS A 58 3.39 -10.38 8.62
C LYS A 58 2.10 -11.15 8.75
N SER A 59 1.04 -10.70 8.10
CA SER A 59 -0.29 -11.24 8.29
C SER A 59 -0.47 -12.54 7.52
N GLU A 60 -1.07 -13.51 8.16
CA GLU A 60 -1.49 -14.75 7.50
C GLU A 60 -2.90 -14.65 6.94
N LYS A 61 -3.60 -13.57 7.28
CA LYS A 61 -4.95 -13.33 6.80
C LYS A 61 -4.93 -12.80 5.38
N ASN A 62 -5.99 -13.05 4.65
CA ASN A 62 -6.11 -12.59 3.27
C ASN A 62 -6.51 -11.13 3.15
N LYS A 63 -6.90 -10.51 4.25
CA LYS A 63 -7.37 -9.13 4.24
C LYS A 63 -6.52 -8.27 5.16
N ILE A 64 -6.22 -7.06 4.72
CA ILE A 64 -5.40 -6.10 5.45
C ILE A 64 -6.25 -4.87 5.78
N PHE A 65 -6.22 -4.46 7.05
CA PHE A 65 -6.92 -3.26 7.49
C PHE A 65 -6.07 -2.56 8.55
N LEU A 66 -5.56 -1.38 8.20
CA LEU A 66 -4.68 -0.61 9.06
C LEU A 66 -5.37 0.55 9.78
N GLY A 67 -6.58 0.88 9.39
CA GLY A 67 -7.31 1.98 9.98
C GLY A 67 -7.88 1.67 11.36
N GLU A 68 -7.91 0.42 11.74
CA GLU A 68 -8.39 0.00 13.05
C GLU A 68 -7.33 0.20 14.11
N ARG A 69 -7.74 0.64 15.27
CA ARG A 69 -6.85 0.82 16.41
C ARG A 69 -7.25 -0.07 17.56
#